data_08aebd3e5a62a1158f3806b6df4195f6
#
_entry.id   08aebd3e5a62a1158f3806b6df4195f6
#
_cell.length_a   1.000
_cell.length_b   1.000
_cell.length_c   1.000
_cell.angle_alpha   90.00
_cell.angle_beta   90.00
_cell.angle_gamma   90.00
#
_symmetry.space_group_name_H-M   'P 1'
#
loop_
_entity.id
_entity.type
_entity.pdbx_description
1 polymer ?
#
loop_
_entity_poly.entity_id
_entity_poly.type
_entity_poly.pdbx_seq_one_letter_code
_entity_poly.pdbx_strand_id
1 'polypeptide(L)' 'MSDDTSTISTLPAARVPELTGFPANEAHDLALDAGVLAVAENAFHTAAGRAHVGRQDPEAGTPVEKGSIVRIWISSD' A
#
# COMPACT_ATOMS: atom_id res chain seq x y z
N MET A 1 13.34 -9.67 -31.83
CA MET A 1 13.18 -9.38 -31.22
C MET A 1 12.78 -8.67 -30.69
N SER A 2 12.77 -8.74 -30.79
CA SER A 2 12.58 -8.10 -30.02
C SER A 2 11.97 -7.71 -29.42
N ASP A 3 11.87 -7.77 -29.31
CA ASP A 3 11.42 -7.40 -28.59
C ASP A 3 10.96 -7.22 -27.77
N ASP A 4 11.02 -7.50 -27.50
CA ASP A 4 10.68 -7.48 -26.59
C ASP A 4 10.66 -6.91 -25.76
N THR A 5 11.07 -6.88 -25.72
CA THR A 5 11.35 -6.42 -24.92
C THR A 5 10.83 -5.47 -24.42
N SER A 6 10.84 -5.17 -24.50
CA SER A 6 10.52 -4.24 -24.11
C SER A 6 9.50 -4.21 -23.47
N THR A 7 9.10 -4.67 -23.53
CA THR A 7 8.08 -4.72 -23.05
C THR A 7 8.08 -4.75 -21.86
N ILE A 8 8.62 -4.98 -21.58
CA ILE A 8 8.65 -5.11 -20.49
C ILE A 8 8.47 -4.23 -19.66
N SER A 9 8.85 -3.91 -19.55
CA SER A 9 8.82 -3.15 -18.70
C SER A 9 7.90 -2.60 -18.33
N THR A 10 7.51 -2.48 -18.65
CA THR A 10 6.65 -1.77 -18.44
C THR A 10 5.67 -2.23 -17.72
N LEU A 11 5.59 -3.10 -17.32
CA LEU A 11 4.61 -3.45 -16.65
C LEU A 11 4.51 -3.13 -15.39
N PRO A 12 3.67 -2.71 -14.91
CA PRO A 12 3.42 -2.30 -13.70
C PRO A 12 3.38 -3.38 -12.99
N ALA A 13 3.89 -3.41 -12.16
CA ALA A 13 3.88 -4.44 -11.52
C ALA A 13 2.96 -4.55 -10.41
N ALA A 14 2.36 -3.60 -9.94
CA ALA A 14 1.51 -3.66 -8.77
C ALA A 14 0.36 -2.70 -8.84
N ARG A 15 -0.65 -2.95 -8.02
CA ARG A 15 -1.72 -2.03 -7.87
C ARG A 15 -1.89 -1.81 -6.42
N VAL A 16 -2.22 -0.61 -6.04
CA VAL A 16 -2.39 -0.24 -4.65
C VAL A 16 -3.59 -0.99 -4.08
N PRO A 17 -3.41 -1.73 -3.02
CA PRO A 17 -4.53 -2.49 -2.44
C PRO A 17 -5.39 -1.59 -1.57
N GLU A 18 -6.57 -2.05 -1.22
CA GLU A 18 -7.43 -1.31 -0.33
C GLU A 18 -6.94 -1.52 1.07
N LEU A 19 -6.45 -0.52 1.72
CA LEU A 19 -5.91 -0.63 3.06
C LEU A 19 -6.80 0.05 4.09
N THR A 20 -7.67 0.94 3.67
CA THR A 20 -8.49 1.66 4.65
C THR A 20 -9.43 0.70 5.35
N GLY A 21 -9.62 0.90 6.61
CA GLY A 21 -10.48 0.06 7.41
C GLY A 21 -9.78 -1.13 8.03
N PHE A 22 -8.58 -1.45 7.59
CA PHE A 22 -7.87 -2.59 8.17
C PHE A 22 -6.98 -2.14 9.31
N PRO A 23 -6.75 -3.00 10.27
CA PRO A 23 -5.79 -2.68 11.31
C PRO A 23 -4.42 -2.45 10.69
N ALA A 24 -3.63 -1.63 11.31
CA ALA A 24 -2.34 -1.25 10.74
C ALA A 24 -1.46 -2.46 10.39
N ASN A 25 -1.42 -3.44 11.26
CA ASN A 25 -0.55 -4.58 10.97
C ASN A 25 -1.07 -5.38 9.78
N GLU A 26 -2.38 -5.49 9.63
CA GLU A 26 -2.91 -6.21 8.50
C GLU A 26 -2.71 -5.41 7.22
N ALA A 27 -2.85 -4.10 7.32
CA ALA A 27 -2.63 -3.24 6.17
C ALA A 27 -1.22 -3.41 5.66
N HIS A 28 -0.27 -3.52 6.58
CA HIS A 28 1.12 -3.68 6.20
C HIS A 28 1.30 -4.98 5.43
N ASP A 29 0.70 -6.05 5.91
CA ASP A 29 0.81 -7.33 5.24
C ASP A 29 0.13 -7.32 3.88
N LEU A 30 -1.02 -6.67 3.79
CA LEU A 30 -1.72 -6.59 2.53
C LEU A 30 -0.89 -5.82 1.51
N ALA A 31 -0.21 -4.78 1.96
CA ALA A 31 0.62 -4.00 1.07
C ALA A 31 1.77 -4.85 0.55
N LEU A 32 2.41 -5.58 1.43
CA LEU A 32 3.53 -6.41 1.02
C LEU A 32 3.07 -7.48 0.03
N ASP A 33 1.91 -8.06 0.27
CA ASP A 33 1.41 -9.06 -0.63
C ASP A 33 1.11 -8.45 -2.00
N ALA A 34 0.77 -7.22 -2.06
CA ALA A 34 0.48 -6.57 -3.31
C ALA A 34 1.73 -6.00 -3.98
N GLY A 35 2.86 -6.10 -3.32
CA GLY A 35 4.10 -5.63 -3.91
C GLY A 35 4.44 -4.18 -3.60
N VAL A 36 3.82 -3.60 -2.60
CA VAL A 36 4.10 -2.22 -2.22
C VAL A 36 4.40 -2.13 -0.74
N LEU A 37 4.80 -0.96 -0.28
CA LEU A 37 5.15 -0.79 1.11
C LEU A 37 4.23 0.24 1.74
N ALA A 38 3.61 -0.10 2.84
CA ALA A 38 2.75 0.85 3.54
C ALA A 38 3.58 1.58 4.58
N VAL A 39 3.48 2.88 4.59
CA VAL A 39 4.26 3.68 5.53
C VAL A 39 3.30 4.61 6.25
N ALA A 40 3.24 4.52 7.56
CA ALA A 40 2.35 5.36 8.33
C ALA A 40 2.92 6.77 8.41
N GLU A 41 2.09 7.72 8.07
CA GLU A 41 2.56 9.10 8.10
C GLU A 41 2.41 9.69 9.48
N ASN A 42 1.43 9.29 10.22
CA ASN A 42 1.28 9.86 11.54
C ASN A 42 1.69 8.79 12.51
N ALA A 43 2.65 9.08 13.29
CA ALA A 43 3.11 8.12 14.15
C ALA A 43 2.43 8.12 15.38
N PHE A 44 2.02 7.15 15.96
CA PHE A 44 1.55 7.22 17.20
C PHE A 44 1.35 5.90 17.77
N HIS A 45 1.12 5.78 18.85
CA HIS A 45 1.06 4.59 19.48
C HIS A 45 -0.17 4.08 19.35
N THR A 46 -0.42 3.25 19.02
CA THR A 46 -1.49 2.75 18.82
C THR A 46 -1.99 2.11 19.82
N ALA A 47 -2.79 2.35 20.23
CA ALA A 47 -3.25 1.81 21.17
C ALA A 47 -3.91 0.79 20.84
N ALA A 48 -3.91 0.14 21.09
CA ALA A 48 -4.62 -0.82 21.04
C ALA A 48 -5.57 -1.19 20.25
N GLY A 49 -5.76 -1.87 19.73
CA GLY A 49 -6.75 -2.45 19.15
C GLY A 49 -7.64 -1.80 18.21
N ARG A 50 -7.85 -0.57 18.33
CA ARG A 50 -8.70 0.08 17.50
C ARG A 50 -8.02 0.76 16.43
N ALA A 51 -6.72 0.77 16.35
CA ALA A 51 -5.99 1.51 15.33
C ALA A 51 -6.22 0.87 13.97
N HIS A 52 -6.63 1.64 13.03
CA HIS A 52 -6.87 1.15 11.69
C HIS A 52 -6.51 2.23 10.68
N VAL A 53 -6.38 1.86 9.43
CA VAL A 53 -6.03 2.82 8.40
C VAL A 53 -7.26 3.65 8.09
N GLY A 54 -7.19 4.93 8.31
CA GLY A 54 -8.32 5.81 8.03
C GLY A 54 -8.22 6.45 6.67
N ARG A 55 -7.04 6.46 6.07
CA ARG A 55 -6.84 7.11 4.80
C ARG A 55 -5.60 6.57 4.16
N GLN A 56 -5.54 6.50 2.88
CA GLN A 56 -4.34 6.04 2.20
C GLN A 56 -4.13 6.86 0.93
N ASP A 57 -2.92 6.91 0.49
CA ASP A 57 -2.56 7.64 -0.72
C ASP A 57 -1.34 6.94 -1.34
N PRO A 58 -1.43 6.42 -2.54
CA PRO A 58 -2.52 6.57 -3.51
C PRO A 58 -3.72 5.71 -3.18
N GLU A 59 -4.79 5.95 -3.89
CA GLU A 59 -6.00 5.21 -3.64
C GLU A 59 -5.92 3.80 -4.14
N ALA A 60 -6.78 2.97 -3.61
CA ALA A 60 -6.83 1.57 -4.01
C ALA A 60 -7.07 1.48 -5.50
N GLY A 61 -6.41 0.55 -6.14
CA GLY A 61 -6.55 0.34 -7.56
C GLY A 61 -5.58 1.12 -8.43
N THR A 62 -4.83 2.03 -7.84
CA THR A 62 -3.89 2.83 -8.63
C THR A 62 -2.72 1.96 -9.07
N PRO A 63 -2.36 1.97 -10.34
CA PRO A 63 -1.22 1.19 -10.79
C PRO A 63 0.07 1.86 -10.38
N VAL A 64 0.99 1.11 -9.84
CA VAL A 64 2.27 1.63 -9.39
C VAL A 64 3.35 0.63 -9.65
N GLU A 65 4.57 1.04 -9.47
CA GLU A 65 5.67 0.13 -9.64
C GLU A 65 5.82 -0.69 -8.41
N LYS A 66 6.34 -1.88 -8.54
CA LYS A 66 6.56 -2.70 -7.41
C LYS A 66 7.49 -2.04 -6.46
N GLY A 67 7.27 -2.11 -5.22
CA GLY A 67 8.11 -1.44 -4.24
C GLY A 67 7.71 -0.01 -3.93
N SER A 68 6.67 0.48 -4.59
CA SER A 68 6.25 1.85 -4.33
C SER A 68 5.71 1.99 -2.92
N ILE A 69 5.75 3.19 -2.41
CA ILE A 69 5.28 3.45 -1.07
C ILE A 69 3.85 3.93 -1.10
N VAL A 70 3.03 3.38 -0.22
CA VAL A 70 1.67 3.83 -0.05
C VAL A 70 1.61 4.47 1.33
N ARG A 71 1.28 5.73 1.40
CA ARG A 71 1.22 6.40 2.69
C ARG A 71 -0.11 6.09 3.33
N ILE A 72 -0.09 5.83 4.60
CA ILE A 72 -1.34 5.57 5.30
C ILE A 72 -1.40 6.44 6.54
N TRP A 73 -2.60 6.80 6.92
CA TRP A 73 -2.82 7.59 8.11
C TRP A 73 -3.66 6.75 9.05
N ILE A 74 -3.19 6.58 10.23
CA ILE A 74 -3.82 5.70 11.21
C ILE A 74 -4.81 6.46 12.04
N SER A 75 -5.94 5.86 12.27
CA SER A 75 -6.98 6.46 13.04
C SER A 75 -7.39 5.49 14.12
N SER A 76 -7.84 5.97 15.21
CA SER A 76 -8.25 5.06 16.27
C SER A 76 -9.68 5.26 16.70
N ASP A 77 -10.50 5.84 15.93
CA ASP A 77 -11.84 5.97 16.36
C ASP A 77 -12.69 4.89 15.96
#